data_438cc8a76d7ba9939b2ffb0769d54fb5
#
_entry.id   438cc8a76d7ba9939b2ffb0769d54fb5
#
_cell.length_a   1.000
_cell.length_b   1.000
_cell.length_c   1.000
_cell.angle_alpha   90.00
_cell.angle_beta   90.00
_cell.angle_gamma   90.00
#
_symmetry.space_group_name_H-M   'P 1'
#
loop_
_entity.id
_entity.type
_entity.pdbx_description
1 polymer ?
#
loop_
_entity_poly.entity_id
_entity_poly.type
_entity_poly.pdbx_seq_one_letter_code
_entity_poly.pdbx_strand_id
1 'polypeptide(L)'
;LGGYVGGLSAAAAGTTLSETGLIAALGVAHLLAFPPLWLLSRGSAATTRLLKPPAPLAGAQTVWRDDYLRAIAIIVVLTTIAAGCIDFVFKSRAVEQWREANQLVRFFALYYTGLSLLTFMAQAALSRRLLGRAGVIGTLASLPIVLSLLVPVALLFPSLLAALVLKGVEGVTTNSLYRSAYELLFVPVAKVRKRIAKLWLDVGADRVGDALAGGLVTLLITTLPREQVEPVALSIAFLVALVIGWRMARLHRRYVGTLGGALQRRADALEFSPRDEIALQTMLMSQSQLPNLPAKQVIDVSSESVPQAPAAALLFEAPPGHEARVAALRSGDANSTVAQLHRLPADATALAPLVIALLAWDAVHVDVLKVLRAFEQDAIGPMLTALADPDEDFAVRRRLPRALSAHPRRDVIAALFERLSDQRFEVRYQCGQALWRMVQRGRVKTVPHDRVLQVVENELRVERAAWANHRLLDESPQAVASFIGDVLQRRVDRSLEHVFTLLALIYDADALRIAYRSLSETDEKLRGTALEYLEVVLPPKIGRRIVDFLEATPGESTHAPRPVEEVLRELIEQNRSLEFEVSGLQDANDISDEDPS
;
A
#
# COMPACT_ATOMS: atom_id res chain seq x y z
N LEU A 1 -23.65 -23.90 -7.79
CA LEU A 1 -24.16 -25.13 -8.45
C LEU A 1 -25.15 -25.89 -7.55
N GLY A 2 -24.86 -26.13 -6.26
CA GLY A 2 -25.75 -26.84 -5.35
C GLY A 2 -27.11 -26.16 -5.21
N GLY A 3 -27.15 -24.82 -5.06
CA GLY A 3 -28.41 -24.05 -4.99
C GLY A 3 -29.26 -24.13 -6.28
N TYR A 4 -28.58 -24.17 -7.45
CA TYR A 4 -29.25 -24.33 -8.74
C TYR A 4 -29.90 -25.71 -8.88
N VAL A 5 -29.15 -26.78 -8.62
CA VAL A 5 -29.63 -28.16 -8.67
C VAL A 5 -30.75 -28.38 -7.63
N GLY A 6 -30.55 -27.92 -6.40
CA GLY A 6 -31.55 -28.02 -5.33
C GLY A 6 -32.85 -27.27 -5.64
N GLY A 7 -32.75 -26.06 -6.23
CA GLY A 7 -33.92 -25.27 -6.63
C GLY A 7 -34.72 -25.91 -7.76
N LEU A 8 -34.06 -26.44 -8.78
CA LEU A 8 -34.73 -27.19 -9.85
C LEU A 8 -35.39 -28.46 -9.33
N SER A 9 -34.71 -29.20 -8.43
CA SER A 9 -35.30 -30.40 -7.79
C SER A 9 -36.50 -30.04 -6.93
N ALA A 10 -36.46 -28.95 -6.18
CA ALA A 10 -37.58 -28.46 -5.38
C ALA A 10 -38.76 -28.00 -6.24
N ALA A 11 -38.50 -27.30 -7.37
CA ALA A 11 -39.52 -26.90 -8.31
C ALA A 11 -40.22 -28.11 -8.95
N ALA A 12 -39.50 -29.15 -9.33
CA ALA A 12 -40.02 -30.38 -9.87
C ALA A 12 -40.81 -31.19 -8.79
N ALA A 13 -40.22 -31.30 -7.60
CA ALA A 13 -40.88 -32.01 -6.48
C ALA A 13 -42.17 -31.32 -6.01
N GLY A 14 -42.22 -29.97 -6.03
CA GLY A 14 -43.42 -29.19 -5.66
C GLY A 14 -44.61 -29.38 -6.57
N THR A 15 -44.41 -29.95 -7.78
CA THR A 15 -45.53 -30.31 -8.67
C THR A 15 -46.07 -31.72 -8.45
N THR A 16 -45.32 -32.61 -7.80
CA THR A 16 -45.61 -34.03 -7.67
C THR A 16 -45.79 -34.51 -6.24
N LEU A 17 -45.23 -33.81 -5.25
CA LEU A 17 -45.24 -34.18 -3.84
C LEU A 17 -46.17 -33.28 -3.03
N SER A 18 -46.82 -33.86 -2.02
CA SER A 18 -47.51 -33.10 -0.98
C SER A 18 -46.52 -32.37 -0.06
N GLU A 19 -47.00 -31.43 0.75
CA GLU A 19 -46.14 -30.68 1.72
C GLU A 19 -45.37 -31.63 2.65
N THR A 20 -45.99 -32.68 3.13
CA THR A 20 -45.37 -33.75 3.93
C THR A 20 -44.32 -34.53 3.12
N GLY A 21 -44.57 -34.77 1.83
CA GLY A 21 -43.63 -35.40 0.91
C GLY A 21 -42.37 -34.56 0.66
N LEU A 22 -42.51 -33.22 0.55
CA LEU A 22 -41.39 -32.30 0.42
C LEU A 22 -40.49 -32.26 1.66
N ILE A 23 -41.13 -32.26 2.85
CA ILE A 23 -40.39 -32.32 4.14
C ILE A 23 -39.63 -33.65 4.26
N ALA A 24 -40.27 -34.76 3.89
CA ALA A 24 -39.65 -36.09 3.89
C ALA A 24 -38.47 -36.16 2.90
N ALA A 25 -38.63 -35.63 1.69
CA ALA A 25 -37.55 -35.57 0.68
C ALA A 25 -36.36 -34.74 1.17
N LEU A 26 -36.58 -33.60 1.84
CA LEU A 26 -35.56 -32.79 2.46
C LEU A 26 -34.83 -33.57 3.58
N GLY A 27 -35.55 -34.30 4.41
CA GLY A 27 -34.97 -35.18 5.44
C GLY A 27 -34.06 -36.26 4.84
N VAL A 28 -34.50 -36.92 3.76
CA VAL A 28 -33.70 -37.91 3.05
C VAL A 28 -32.45 -37.28 2.44
N ALA A 29 -32.55 -36.09 1.84
CA ALA A 29 -31.37 -35.37 1.29
C ALA A 29 -30.33 -35.06 2.37
N HIS A 30 -30.75 -34.67 3.58
CA HIS A 30 -29.83 -34.45 4.71
C HIS A 30 -29.18 -35.76 5.20
N LEU A 31 -29.92 -36.84 5.24
CA LEU A 31 -29.38 -38.16 5.59
C LEU A 31 -28.35 -38.66 4.55
N LEU A 32 -28.58 -38.42 3.27
CA LEU A 32 -27.67 -38.76 2.19
C LEU A 32 -26.36 -37.93 2.23
N ALA A 33 -26.36 -36.74 2.84
CA ALA A 33 -25.16 -35.96 3.03
C ALA A 33 -24.23 -36.49 4.14
N PHE A 34 -24.75 -37.35 5.05
CA PHE A 34 -23.99 -37.86 6.19
C PHE A 34 -22.84 -38.80 5.83
N PRO A 35 -22.99 -39.81 4.91
CA PRO A 35 -21.92 -40.74 4.55
C PRO A 35 -20.67 -40.05 3.97
N PRO A 36 -20.73 -39.09 3.00
CA PRO A 36 -19.57 -38.42 2.52
C PRO A 36 -18.88 -37.55 3.57
N LEU A 37 -19.64 -36.90 4.48
CA LEU A 37 -19.08 -36.17 5.60
C LEU A 37 -18.32 -37.07 6.57
N TRP A 38 -18.84 -38.27 6.85
CA TRP A 38 -18.20 -39.27 7.68
C TRP A 38 -16.92 -39.85 7.06
N LEU A 39 -16.92 -40.09 5.74
CA LEU A 39 -15.72 -40.50 4.98
C LEU A 39 -14.63 -39.42 5.02
N LEU A 40 -14.98 -38.16 4.82
CA LEU A 40 -14.07 -37.02 4.90
C LEU A 40 -13.49 -36.84 6.31
N SER A 41 -14.27 -37.11 7.35
CA SER A 41 -13.81 -37.01 8.74
C SER A 41 -12.78 -38.10 9.08
N ARG A 42 -12.84 -39.28 8.46
CA ARG A 42 -11.85 -40.38 8.64
C ARG A 42 -10.50 -40.09 7.98
N GLY A 43 -10.48 -39.40 6.83
CA GLY A 43 -9.26 -39.01 6.12
C GLY A 43 -8.46 -37.91 6.80
N SER A 44 -9.07 -37.17 7.74
CA SER A 44 -8.46 -35.99 8.39
C SER A 44 -7.87 -36.29 9.79
N ALA A 45 -7.58 -37.56 10.10
CA ALA A 45 -7.02 -37.96 11.41
C ALA A 45 -5.52 -37.64 11.60
N ALA A 46 -4.90 -36.89 10.71
CA ALA A 46 -3.53 -36.41 10.85
C ALA A 46 -3.53 -35.05 11.58
N THR A 47 -3.26 -35.11 12.91
CA THR A 47 -2.61 -34.06 13.71
C THR A 47 -3.28 -32.69 13.84
N THR A 48 -4.58 -32.61 13.94
CA THR A 48 -5.15 -31.43 14.59
C THR A 48 -5.34 -31.78 16.08
N ARG A 49 -4.40 -31.38 16.96
CA ARG A 49 -4.71 -31.26 18.40
C ARG A 49 -6.00 -30.45 18.46
N LEU A 50 -7.09 -31.12 18.81
CA LEU A 50 -8.39 -30.52 19.03
C LEU A 50 -8.24 -29.51 20.19
N LEU A 51 -7.87 -28.28 19.84
CA LEU A 51 -8.05 -27.18 20.77
C LEU A 51 -9.55 -27.18 21.09
N LYS A 52 -9.85 -27.44 22.36
CA LYS A 52 -11.21 -27.42 22.92
C LYS A 52 -11.96 -26.24 22.33
N PRO A 53 -13.15 -26.43 21.72
CA PRO A 53 -13.88 -25.31 21.14
C PRO A 53 -14.04 -24.23 22.23
N PRO A 54 -13.69 -22.97 21.93
CA PRO A 54 -13.82 -21.89 22.90
C PRO A 54 -15.30 -21.78 23.30
N ALA A 55 -15.55 -21.55 24.59
CA ALA A 55 -16.91 -21.33 25.07
C ALA A 55 -17.57 -20.21 24.25
N PRO A 56 -18.86 -20.32 23.89
CA PRO A 56 -19.56 -19.33 23.05
C PRO A 56 -19.45 -17.89 23.57
N LEU A 57 -19.43 -17.71 24.88
CA LEU A 57 -19.22 -16.42 25.55
C LEU A 57 -17.81 -15.84 25.34
N ALA A 58 -16.78 -16.67 25.15
CA ALA A 58 -15.43 -16.17 24.88
C ALA A 58 -15.32 -15.50 23.48
N GLY A 59 -16.11 -15.95 22.51
CA GLY A 59 -16.23 -15.32 21.20
C GLY A 59 -16.83 -13.92 21.29
N ALA A 60 -17.94 -13.78 21.99
CA ALA A 60 -18.59 -12.50 22.24
C ALA A 60 -17.62 -11.51 22.95
N GLN A 61 -16.98 -11.94 24.04
CA GLN A 61 -16.03 -11.09 24.76
C GLN A 61 -14.85 -10.64 23.89
N THR A 62 -14.33 -11.51 23.04
CA THR A 62 -13.24 -11.18 22.11
C THR A 62 -13.68 -10.12 21.10
N VAL A 63 -14.90 -10.23 20.55
CA VAL A 63 -15.44 -9.28 19.59
C VAL A 63 -15.75 -7.92 20.23
N TRP A 64 -16.36 -7.91 21.42
CA TRP A 64 -16.71 -6.66 22.08
C TRP A 64 -15.54 -5.88 22.67
N ARG A 65 -14.42 -6.54 22.99
CA ARG A 65 -13.19 -5.89 23.47
C ARG A 65 -12.36 -5.27 22.36
N ASP A 66 -12.52 -5.72 21.13
CA ASP A 66 -11.75 -5.22 19.98
C ASP A 66 -12.63 -4.28 19.16
N ASP A 67 -12.24 -3.00 19.07
CA ASP A 67 -12.99 -1.96 18.38
C ASP A 67 -13.21 -2.25 16.89
N TYR A 68 -12.27 -2.94 16.26
CA TYR A 68 -12.37 -3.34 14.86
C TYR A 68 -13.40 -4.45 14.67
N LEU A 69 -13.29 -5.53 15.46
CA LEU A 69 -14.22 -6.66 15.39
C LEU A 69 -15.65 -6.26 15.81
N ARG A 70 -15.77 -5.37 16.81
CA ARG A 70 -17.07 -4.80 17.23
C ARG A 70 -17.74 -4.01 16.10
N ALA A 71 -16.94 -3.24 15.34
CA ALA A 71 -17.47 -2.51 14.19
C ALA A 71 -18.01 -3.46 13.10
N ILE A 72 -17.31 -4.56 12.83
CA ILE A 72 -17.77 -5.61 11.91
C ILE A 72 -19.06 -6.25 12.44
N ALA A 73 -19.14 -6.61 13.73
CA ALA A 73 -20.31 -7.20 14.34
C ALA A 73 -21.57 -6.34 14.16
N ILE A 74 -21.45 -5.03 14.42
CA ILE A 74 -22.55 -4.08 14.26
C ILE A 74 -22.99 -4.02 12.79
N ILE A 75 -22.06 -4.01 11.83
CA ILE A 75 -22.40 -4.00 10.40
C ILE A 75 -23.14 -5.28 10.02
N VAL A 76 -22.70 -6.46 10.49
CA VAL A 76 -23.38 -7.74 10.23
C VAL A 76 -24.82 -7.70 10.77
N VAL A 77 -25.02 -7.33 12.03
CA VAL A 77 -26.37 -7.23 12.63
C VAL A 77 -27.27 -6.27 11.84
N LEU A 78 -26.77 -5.08 11.51
CA LEU A 78 -27.54 -4.10 10.74
C LEU A 78 -27.88 -4.62 9.33
N THR A 79 -26.95 -5.30 8.67
CA THR A 79 -27.18 -5.89 7.35
C THR A 79 -28.28 -6.96 7.41
N THR A 80 -28.26 -7.81 8.43
CA THR A 80 -29.28 -8.85 8.63
C THR A 80 -30.65 -8.23 8.95
N ILE A 81 -30.71 -7.15 9.73
CA ILE A 81 -31.96 -6.42 9.99
C ILE A 81 -32.55 -5.85 8.69
N ALA A 82 -31.73 -5.18 7.87
CA ALA A 82 -32.18 -4.63 6.59
C ALA A 82 -32.68 -5.74 5.64
N ALA A 83 -31.92 -6.85 5.53
CA ALA A 83 -32.27 -8.00 4.72
C ALA A 83 -33.60 -8.63 5.18
N GLY A 84 -33.84 -8.73 6.51
CA GLY A 84 -35.07 -9.25 7.09
C GLY A 84 -36.31 -8.38 6.79
N CYS A 85 -36.15 -7.03 6.87
CA CYS A 85 -37.24 -6.12 6.48
C CYS A 85 -37.59 -6.26 4.97
N ILE A 86 -36.57 -6.35 4.10
CA ILE A 86 -36.76 -6.52 2.66
C ILE A 86 -37.40 -7.88 2.35
N ASP A 87 -36.96 -8.93 3.03
CA ASP A 87 -37.48 -10.29 2.88
C ASP A 87 -38.98 -10.38 3.28
N PHE A 88 -39.33 -9.69 4.37
CA PHE A 88 -40.71 -9.58 4.80
C PHE A 88 -41.59 -8.94 3.71
N VAL A 89 -41.18 -7.78 3.17
CA VAL A 89 -41.96 -7.07 2.14
C VAL A 89 -42.09 -7.92 0.87
N PHE A 90 -40.99 -8.56 0.45
CA PHE A 90 -40.99 -9.45 -0.71
C PHE A 90 -41.97 -10.64 -0.53
N LYS A 91 -41.93 -11.30 0.62
CA LYS A 91 -42.83 -12.43 0.92
C LYS A 91 -44.28 -11.99 1.06
N SER A 92 -44.53 -10.84 1.70
CA SER A 92 -45.88 -10.26 1.83
C SER A 92 -46.50 -10.01 0.45
N ARG A 93 -45.77 -9.37 -0.46
CA ARG A 93 -46.22 -9.11 -1.84
C ARG A 93 -46.42 -10.39 -2.66
N ALA A 94 -45.56 -11.40 -2.46
CA ALA A 94 -45.69 -12.67 -3.14
C ALA A 94 -46.96 -13.40 -2.69
N VAL A 95 -47.28 -13.41 -1.39
CA VAL A 95 -48.50 -14.03 -0.84
C VAL A 95 -49.79 -13.31 -1.30
N GLU A 96 -49.72 -11.99 -1.48
CA GLU A 96 -50.86 -11.23 -2.02
C GLU A 96 -51.19 -11.62 -3.47
N GLN A 97 -50.15 -11.90 -4.28
CA GLN A 97 -50.29 -12.25 -5.70
C GLN A 97 -50.71 -13.72 -5.91
N TRP A 98 -50.13 -14.63 -5.14
CA TRP A 98 -50.41 -16.07 -5.26
C TRP A 98 -51.01 -16.59 -3.96
N ARG A 99 -52.31 -16.90 -4.01
CA ARG A 99 -53.03 -17.40 -2.83
C ARG A 99 -52.94 -18.91 -2.66
N GLU A 100 -52.60 -19.64 -3.73
CA GLU A 100 -52.46 -21.11 -3.69
C GLU A 100 -51.05 -21.50 -3.29
N ALA A 101 -50.92 -22.38 -2.30
CA ALA A 101 -49.65 -22.83 -1.76
C ALA A 101 -48.70 -23.40 -2.84
N ASN A 102 -49.22 -24.18 -3.77
CA ASN A 102 -48.46 -24.80 -4.85
C ASN A 102 -47.84 -23.75 -5.82
N GLN A 103 -48.59 -22.69 -6.15
CA GLN A 103 -48.12 -21.61 -7.00
C GLN A 103 -47.02 -20.82 -6.29
N LEU A 104 -47.18 -20.58 -5.00
CA LEU A 104 -46.21 -19.87 -4.17
C LEU A 104 -44.90 -20.67 -4.04
N VAL A 105 -44.97 -21.98 -3.79
CA VAL A 105 -43.79 -22.87 -3.73
C VAL A 105 -43.06 -22.86 -5.07
N ARG A 106 -43.78 -22.99 -6.18
CA ARG A 106 -43.17 -22.93 -7.53
C ARG A 106 -42.51 -21.60 -7.81
N PHE A 107 -43.15 -20.49 -7.46
CA PHE A 107 -42.59 -19.15 -7.61
C PHE A 107 -41.27 -19.01 -6.84
N PHE A 108 -41.25 -19.34 -5.55
CA PHE A 108 -40.04 -19.24 -4.74
C PHE A 108 -38.93 -20.17 -5.23
N ALA A 109 -39.27 -21.41 -5.63
CA ALA A 109 -38.29 -22.35 -6.17
C ALA A 109 -37.62 -21.81 -7.44
N LEU A 110 -38.38 -21.28 -8.39
CA LEU A 110 -37.85 -20.68 -9.62
C LEU A 110 -37.04 -19.39 -9.33
N TYR A 111 -37.58 -18.55 -8.44
CA TYR A 111 -36.92 -17.31 -8.04
C TYR A 111 -35.54 -17.56 -7.41
N TYR A 112 -35.44 -18.43 -6.40
CA TYR A 112 -34.17 -18.73 -5.73
C TYR A 112 -33.22 -19.52 -6.62
N THR A 113 -33.71 -20.31 -7.57
CA THR A 113 -32.89 -20.96 -8.60
C THR A 113 -32.24 -19.92 -9.51
N GLY A 114 -33.01 -18.97 -10.03
CA GLY A 114 -32.52 -17.86 -10.84
C GLY A 114 -31.54 -16.96 -10.06
N LEU A 115 -31.85 -16.67 -8.79
CA LEU A 115 -31.02 -15.90 -7.90
C LEU A 115 -29.65 -16.59 -7.67
N SER A 116 -29.64 -17.92 -7.49
CA SER A 116 -28.40 -18.70 -7.33
C SER A 116 -27.51 -18.64 -8.57
N LEU A 117 -28.10 -18.69 -9.77
CA LEU A 117 -27.38 -18.56 -11.03
C LEU A 117 -26.79 -17.15 -11.20
N LEU A 118 -27.59 -16.10 -10.95
CA LEU A 118 -27.14 -14.70 -11.01
C LEU A 118 -26.03 -14.44 -9.99
N THR A 119 -26.14 -14.98 -8.78
CA THR A 119 -25.10 -14.88 -7.73
C THR A 119 -23.81 -15.53 -8.19
N PHE A 120 -23.86 -16.70 -8.78
CA PHE A 120 -22.68 -17.38 -9.33
C PHE A 120 -22.01 -16.55 -10.43
N MET A 121 -22.80 -16.03 -11.38
CA MET A 121 -22.28 -15.17 -12.45
C MET A 121 -21.66 -13.88 -11.90
N ALA A 122 -22.32 -13.23 -10.93
CA ALA A 122 -21.80 -12.02 -10.29
C ALA A 122 -20.50 -12.31 -9.53
N GLN A 123 -20.43 -13.44 -8.82
CA GLN A 123 -19.22 -13.84 -8.10
C GLN A 123 -18.06 -14.10 -9.06
N ALA A 124 -18.28 -14.79 -10.17
CA ALA A 124 -17.25 -15.12 -11.14
C ALA A 124 -16.74 -13.89 -11.92
N ALA A 125 -17.66 -13.00 -12.36
CA ALA A 125 -17.32 -11.92 -13.26
C ALA A 125 -17.05 -10.58 -12.55
N LEU A 126 -17.78 -10.27 -11.47
CA LEU A 126 -17.82 -8.93 -10.90
C LEU A 126 -16.97 -8.81 -9.62
N SER A 127 -16.88 -9.87 -8.78
CA SER A 127 -16.17 -9.80 -7.49
C SER A 127 -14.69 -9.44 -7.68
N ARG A 128 -14.00 -10.12 -8.60
CA ARG A 128 -12.59 -9.85 -8.90
C ARG A 128 -12.36 -8.43 -9.43
N ARG A 129 -13.24 -7.96 -10.34
CA ARG A 129 -13.11 -6.61 -10.92
C ARG A 129 -13.36 -5.51 -9.90
N LEU A 130 -14.34 -5.71 -9.02
CA LEU A 130 -14.72 -4.70 -8.04
C LEU A 130 -13.69 -4.65 -6.89
N LEU A 131 -13.22 -5.80 -6.39
CA LEU A 131 -12.14 -5.86 -5.42
C LEU A 131 -10.87 -5.15 -5.93
N GLY A 132 -10.48 -5.40 -7.19
CA GLY A 132 -9.31 -4.75 -7.78
C GLY A 132 -9.48 -3.27 -8.11
N ARG A 133 -10.71 -2.71 -8.21
CA ARG A 133 -10.94 -1.29 -8.51
C ARG A 133 -11.32 -0.45 -7.29
N ALA A 134 -12.16 -1.00 -6.41
CA ALA A 134 -12.72 -0.30 -5.26
C ALA A 134 -12.10 -0.75 -3.93
N GLY A 135 -11.23 -1.78 -3.96
CA GLY A 135 -10.66 -2.39 -2.76
C GLY A 135 -11.69 -3.14 -1.92
N VAL A 136 -11.25 -3.63 -0.75
CA VAL A 136 -12.09 -4.45 0.15
C VAL A 136 -13.30 -3.65 0.66
N ILE A 137 -13.07 -2.46 1.21
CA ILE A 137 -14.13 -1.65 1.82
C ILE A 137 -15.09 -1.08 0.77
N GLY A 138 -14.57 -0.67 -0.40
CA GLY A 138 -15.41 -0.20 -1.51
C GLY A 138 -16.32 -1.31 -2.05
N THR A 139 -15.82 -2.55 -2.13
CA THR A 139 -16.61 -3.71 -2.52
C THR A 139 -17.68 -4.05 -1.47
N LEU A 140 -17.34 -3.95 -0.17
CA LEU A 140 -18.28 -4.13 0.93
C LEU A 140 -19.40 -3.07 0.89
N ALA A 141 -19.04 -1.81 0.57
CA ALA A 141 -19.97 -0.68 0.46
C ALA A 141 -20.97 -0.81 -0.70
N SER A 142 -20.76 -1.73 -1.64
CA SER A 142 -21.70 -1.98 -2.73
C SER A 142 -23.12 -2.30 -2.22
N LEU A 143 -23.23 -3.03 -1.11
CA LEU A 143 -24.52 -3.41 -0.52
C LEU A 143 -25.32 -2.20 -0.02
N PRO A 144 -24.84 -1.37 0.92
CA PRO A 144 -25.58 -0.19 1.36
C PRO A 144 -25.85 0.82 0.23
N ILE A 145 -24.95 0.95 -0.75
CA ILE A 145 -25.18 1.80 -1.93
C ILE A 145 -26.39 1.29 -2.72
N VAL A 146 -26.41 0.00 -3.04
CA VAL A 146 -27.52 -0.61 -3.78
C VAL A 146 -28.85 -0.49 -3.02
N LEU A 147 -28.85 -0.74 -1.71
CA LEU A 147 -30.03 -0.58 -0.88
C LEU A 147 -30.52 0.87 -0.84
N SER A 148 -29.60 1.83 -0.70
CA SER A 148 -29.94 3.26 -0.67
C SER A 148 -30.54 3.76 -2.00
N LEU A 149 -30.23 3.09 -3.11
CA LEU A 149 -30.79 3.42 -4.43
C LEU A 149 -32.13 2.72 -4.69
N LEU A 150 -32.23 1.43 -4.35
CA LEU A 150 -33.39 0.61 -4.73
C LEU A 150 -34.55 0.67 -3.73
N VAL A 151 -34.28 0.87 -2.43
CA VAL A 151 -35.36 0.94 -1.44
C VAL A 151 -36.28 2.14 -1.68
N PRO A 152 -35.80 3.36 -1.98
CA PRO A 152 -36.67 4.47 -2.36
C PRO A 152 -37.53 4.19 -3.60
N VAL A 153 -36.96 3.47 -4.58
CA VAL A 153 -37.73 3.05 -5.78
C VAL A 153 -38.87 2.10 -5.39
N ALA A 154 -38.60 1.14 -4.51
CA ALA A 154 -39.65 0.21 -4.03
C ALA A 154 -40.70 0.91 -3.16
N LEU A 155 -40.35 2.00 -2.45
CA LEU A 155 -41.29 2.85 -1.73
C LEU A 155 -42.21 3.66 -2.65
N LEU A 156 -41.62 4.22 -3.74
CA LEU A 156 -42.37 5.03 -4.71
C LEU A 156 -43.27 4.16 -5.62
N PHE A 157 -42.84 2.94 -5.91
CA PHE A 157 -43.54 2.01 -6.80
C PHE A 157 -43.83 0.69 -6.06
N PRO A 158 -44.86 0.64 -5.16
CA PRO A 158 -45.12 -0.51 -4.32
C PRO A 158 -45.75 -1.66 -5.11
N SER A 159 -44.93 -2.39 -5.86
CA SER A 159 -45.30 -3.51 -6.70
C SER A 159 -44.50 -4.77 -6.35
N LEU A 160 -45.04 -5.94 -6.69
CA LEU A 160 -44.30 -7.21 -6.56
C LEU A 160 -42.99 -7.18 -7.37
N LEU A 161 -42.98 -6.57 -8.56
CA LEU A 161 -41.81 -6.47 -9.40
C LEU A 161 -40.68 -5.66 -8.71
N ALA A 162 -41.04 -4.53 -8.09
CA ALA A 162 -40.08 -3.73 -7.34
C ALA A 162 -39.51 -4.50 -6.13
N ALA A 163 -40.35 -5.21 -5.38
CA ALA A 163 -39.93 -6.05 -4.27
C ALA A 163 -39.04 -7.23 -4.74
N LEU A 164 -39.36 -7.85 -5.87
CA LEU A 164 -38.58 -8.94 -6.49
C LEU A 164 -37.20 -8.45 -6.92
N VAL A 165 -37.11 -7.29 -7.61
CA VAL A 165 -35.84 -6.69 -8.03
C VAL A 165 -35.02 -6.28 -6.82
N LEU A 166 -35.63 -5.62 -5.82
CA LEU A 166 -34.94 -5.20 -4.60
C LEU A 166 -34.33 -6.41 -3.87
N LYS A 167 -35.15 -7.45 -3.61
CA LYS A 167 -34.71 -8.69 -2.95
C LYS A 167 -33.66 -9.45 -3.78
N GLY A 168 -33.84 -9.48 -5.11
CA GLY A 168 -32.88 -10.13 -6.02
C GLY A 168 -31.53 -9.47 -6.03
N VAL A 169 -31.47 -8.16 -6.18
CA VAL A 169 -30.22 -7.41 -6.20
C VAL A 169 -29.56 -7.40 -4.81
N GLU A 170 -30.33 -7.28 -3.73
CA GLU A 170 -29.84 -7.45 -2.36
C GLU A 170 -29.18 -8.82 -2.20
N GLY A 171 -29.88 -9.91 -2.56
CA GLY A 171 -29.40 -11.27 -2.42
C GLY A 171 -28.15 -11.57 -3.27
N VAL A 172 -28.11 -11.12 -4.54
CA VAL A 172 -26.93 -11.25 -5.39
C VAL A 172 -25.75 -10.49 -4.79
N THR A 173 -25.95 -9.23 -4.38
CA THR A 173 -24.87 -8.39 -3.82
C THR A 173 -24.33 -8.98 -2.52
N THR A 174 -25.22 -9.42 -1.62
CA THR A 174 -24.83 -10.00 -0.33
C THR A 174 -24.05 -11.31 -0.51
N ASN A 175 -24.53 -12.22 -1.36
CA ASN A 175 -23.94 -13.56 -1.50
C ASN A 175 -22.74 -13.61 -2.47
N SER A 176 -22.46 -12.54 -3.23
CA SER A 176 -21.30 -12.46 -4.13
C SER A 176 -20.26 -11.43 -3.64
N LEU A 177 -20.56 -10.14 -3.79
CA LEU A 177 -19.61 -9.04 -3.55
C LEU A 177 -19.32 -8.84 -2.06
N TYR A 178 -20.38 -8.69 -1.26
CA TYR A 178 -20.27 -8.45 0.16
C TYR A 178 -19.55 -9.62 0.85
N ARG A 179 -19.93 -10.87 0.57
CA ARG A 179 -19.34 -12.05 1.18
C ARG A 179 -17.86 -12.20 0.82
N SER A 180 -17.48 -11.95 -0.44
CA SER A 180 -16.08 -11.99 -0.88
C SER A 180 -15.23 -10.95 -0.16
N ALA A 181 -15.73 -9.72 -0.02
CA ALA A 181 -15.02 -8.64 0.70
C ALA A 181 -15.00 -8.87 2.22
N TYR A 182 -16.08 -9.42 2.79
CA TYR A 182 -16.18 -9.76 4.22
C TYR A 182 -15.11 -10.74 4.66
N GLU A 183 -14.80 -11.76 3.85
CA GLU A 183 -13.75 -12.72 4.16
C GLU A 183 -12.36 -12.06 4.30
N LEU A 184 -12.10 -11.03 3.48
CA LEU A 184 -10.84 -10.30 3.49
C LEU A 184 -10.68 -9.37 4.71
N LEU A 185 -11.77 -8.94 5.36
CA LEU A 185 -11.68 -8.17 6.60
C LEU A 185 -10.93 -8.89 7.73
N PHE A 186 -10.83 -10.21 7.67
CA PHE A 186 -10.13 -11.00 8.69
C PHE A 186 -8.66 -11.26 8.41
N VAL A 187 -8.11 -10.75 7.29
CA VAL A 187 -6.68 -10.91 6.97
C VAL A 187 -5.77 -10.29 8.03
N PRO A 188 -6.03 -9.08 8.56
CA PRO A 188 -5.18 -8.47 9.58
C PRO A 188 -5.36 -9.07 10.98
N VAL A 189 -6.34 -9.95 11.18
CA VAL A 189 -6.64 -10.53 12.49
C VAL A 189 -5.78 -11.76 12.76
N ALA A 190 -5.13 -11.83 13.93
CA ALA A 190 -4.29 -12.96 14.33
C ALA A 190 -5.07 -14.28 14.29
N LYS A 191 -4.46 -15.39 13.79
CA LYS A 191 -5.10 -16.69 13.51
C LYS A 191 -5.99 -17.22 14.63
N VAL A 192 -5.52 -17.14 15.89
CA VAL A 192 -6.27 -17.63 17.07
C VAL A 192 -7.52 -16.77 17.28
N ARG A 193 -7.38 -15.45 17.28
CA ARG A 193 -8.51 -14.50 17.41
C ARG A 193 -9.47 -14.59 16.23
N LYS A 194 -8.95 -14.73 15.01
CA LYS A 194 -9.75 -14.90 13.80
C LYS A 194 -10.74 -16.05 13.91
N ARG A 195 -10.25 -17.24 14.33
CA ARG A 195 -11.10 -18.44 14.45
C ARG A 195 -12.25 -18.23 15.42
N ILE A 196 -11.95 -17.64 16.60
CA ILE A 196 -12.95 -17.43 17.66
C ILE A 196 -13.94 -16.33 17.26
N ALA A 197 -13.44 -15.20 16.77
CA ALA A 197 -14.27 -14.06 16.38
C ALA A 197 -15.16 -14.39 15.18
N LYS A 198 -14.61 -15.08 14.16
CA LYS A 198 -15.35 -15.42 12.96
C LYS A 198 -16.52 -16.35 13.27
N LEU A 199 -16.33 -17.38 14.11
CA LEU A 199 -17.42 -18.25 14.50
C LEU A 199 -18.58 -17.47 15.15
N TRP A 200 -18.25 -16.52 16.03
CA TRP A 200 -19.28 -15.70 16.70
C TRP A 200 -19.93 -14.71 15.74
N LEU A 201 -19.16 -14.11 14.81
CA LEU A 201 -19.68 -13.16 13.82
C LEU A 201 -20.58 -13.85 12.78
N ASP A 202 -20.15 -14.99 12.24
CA ASP A 202 -20.88 -15.70 11.18
C ASP A 202 -22.15 -16.40 11.71
N VAL A 203 -22.20 -16.76 12.99
CA VAL A 203 -23.34 -17.46 13.58
C VAL A 203 -24.04 -16.59 14.64
N GLY A 204 -23.29 -16.05 15.60
CA GLY A 204 -23.88 -15.32 16.73
C GLY A 204 -24.48 -13.97 16.31
N ALA A 205 -23.68 -13.12 15.62
CA ALA A 205 -24.16 -11.80 15.22
C ALA A 205 -25.29 -11.88 14.17
N ASP A 206 -25.20 -12.85 13.27
CA ASP A 206 -26.23 -13.11 12.26
C ASP A 206 -27.55 -13.53 12.92
N ARG A 207 -27.53 -14.47 13.89
CA ARG A 207 -28.72 -14.89 14.65
C ARG A 207 -29.32 -13.77 15.51
N VAL A 208 -28.49 -12.93 16.10
CA VAL A 208 -28.96 -11.72 16.80
C VAL A 208 -29.67 -10.79 15.82
N GLY A 209 -29.11 -10.58 14.64
CA GLY A 209 -29.71 -9.79 13.58
C GLY A 209 -31.05 -10.36 13.12
N ASP A 210 -31.16 -11.68 12.89
CA ASP A 210 -32.39 -12.37 12.54
C ASP A 210 -33.48 -12.19 13.62
N ALA A 211 -33.11 -12.38 14.90
CA ALA A 211 -34.04 -12.22 16.01
C ALA A 211 -34.55 -10.77 16.14
N LEU A 212 -33.65 -9.79 15.96
CA LEU A 212 -34.04 -8.37 15.97
C LEU A 212 -34.94 -8.02 14.77
N ALA A 213 -34.63 -8.52 13.58
CA ALA A 213 -35.43 -8.30 12.39
C ALA A 213 -36.83 -8.93 12.55
N GLY A 214 -36.91 -10.18 13.01
CA GLY A 214 -38.17 -10.87 13.27
C GLY A 214 -39.00 -10.19 14.36
N GLY A 215 -38.34 -9.78 15.47
CA GLY A 215 -39.00 -9.02 16.53
C GLY A 215 -39.52 -7.66 16.05
N LEU A 216 -38.72 -6.94 15.24
CA LEU A 216 -39.12 -5.68 14.62
C LEU A 216 -40.33 -5.84 13.71
N VAL A 217 -40.29 -6.81 12.80
CA VAL A 217 -41.41 -7.09 11.89
C VAL A 217 -42.66 -7.47 12.68
N THR A 218 -42.55 -8.31 13.71
CA THR A 218 -43.67 -8.68 14.58
C THR A 218 -44.27 -7.46 15.29
N LEU A 219 -43.38 -6.57 15.80
CA LEU A 219 -43.82 -5.33 16.42
C LEU A 219 -44.58 -4.43 15.43
N LEU A 220 -44.08 -4.29 14.21
CA LEU A 220 -44.76 -3.49 13.17
C LEU A 220 -46.13 -4.04 12.82
N ILE A 221 -46.26 -5.38 12.67
CA ILE A 221 -47.54 -6.03 12.34
C ILE A 221 -48.56 -5.87 13.48
N THR A 222 -48.09 -5.86 14.74
CA THR A 222 -49.00 -5.78 15.90
C THR A 222 -49.42 -4.36 16.27
N THR A 223 -48.57 -3.35 15.92
CA THR A 223 -48.80 -1.96 16.32
C THR A 223 -49.30 -1.04 15.22
N LEU A 224 -49.06 -1.37 13.95
CA LEU A 224 -49.42 -0.52 12.82
C LEU A 224 -50.56 -1.08 11.98
N PRO A 225 -51.36 -0.22 11.33
CA PRO A 225 -52.32 -0.64 10.31
C PRO A 225 -51.58 -1.36 9.17
N ARG A 226 -52.21 -2.41 8.62
CA ARG A 226 -51.60 -3.29 7.59
C ARG A 226 -51.01 -2.52 6.41
N GLU A 227 -51.64 -1.43 5.98
CA GLU A 227 -51.17 -0.59 4.85
C GLU A 227 -49.85 0.14 5.13
N GLN A 228 -49.53 0.39 6.41
CA GLN A 228 -48.34 1.11 6.83
C GLN A 228 -47.14 0.21 7.14
N VAL A 229 -47.35 -1.09 7.37
CA VAL A 229 -46.29 -2.01 7.80
C VAL A 229 -45.17 -2.10 6.77
N GLU A 230 -45.49 -2.29 5.49
CA GLU A 230 -44.50 -2.42 4.43
C GLU A 230 -43.71 -1.12 4.17
N PRO A 231 -44.37 0.07 4.01
CA PRO A 231 -43.63 1.31 3.85
C PRO A 231 -42.72 1.63 5.04
N VAL A 232 -43.16 1.36 6.26
CA VAL A 232 -42.35 1.56 7.47
C VAL A 232 -41.16 0.60 7.51
N ALA A 233 -41.38 -0.69 7.20
CA ALA A 233 -40.29 -1.68 7.13
C ALA A 233 -39.22 -1.30 6.09
N LEU A 234 -39.65 -0.85 4.89
CA LEU A 234 -38.72 -0.34 3.87
C LEU A 234 -38.02 0.93 4.32
N SER A 235 -38.70 1.88 4.99
CA SER A 235 -38.10 3.08 5.51
C SER A 235 -37.02 2.78 6.57
N ILE A 236 -37.26 1.80 7.42
CA ILE A 236 -36.26 1.30 8.38
C ILE A 236 -35.08 0.67 7.63
N ALA A 237 -35.31 -0.17 6.63
CA ALA A 237 -34.25 -0.76 5.81
C ALA A 237 -33.40 0.33 5.13
N PHE A 238 -34.00 1.40 4.64
CA PHE A 238 -33.28 2.55 4.06
C PHE A 238 -32.41 3.26 5.08
N LEU A 239 -32.95 3.62 6.25
CA LEU A 239 -32.20 4.28 7.32
C LEU A 239 -31.03 3.39 7.80
N VAL A 240 -31.27 2.09 7.95
CA VAL A 240 -30.24 1.13 8.31
C VAL A 240 -29.16 1.07 7.23
N ALA A 241 -29.50 1.08 5.94
CA ALA A 241 -28.53 1.12 4.85
C ALA A 241 -27.64 2.36 4.90
N LEU A 242 -28.20 3.54 5.20
CA LEU A 242 -27.43 4.78 5.39
C LEU A 242 -26.45 4.67 6.59
N VAL A 243 -26.94 4.10 7.71
CA VAL A 243 -26.09 3.86 8.89
C VAL A 243 -24.96 2.87 8.57
N ILE A 244 -25.23 1.80 7.82
CA ILE A 244 -24.21 0.86 7.37
C ILE A 244 -23.15 1.58 6.52
N GLY A 245 -23.57 2.39 5.54
CA GLY A 245 -22.66 3.16 4.70
C GLY A 245 -21.74 4.09 5.51
N TRP A 246 -22.31 4.83 6.46
CA TRP A 246 -21.56 5.67 7.37
C TRP A 246 -20.57 4.89 8.27
N ARG A 247 -21.01 3.71 8.78
CA ARG A 247 -20.14 2.82 9.56
C ARG A 247 -18.99 2.25 8.72
N MET A 248 -19.24 1.91 7.45
CA MET A 248 -18.21 1.41 6.53
C MET A 248 -17.15 2.45 6.22
N ALA A 249 -17.53 3.73 6.04
CA ALA A 249 -16.57 4.82 5.88
C ALA A 249 -15.62 4.96 7.08
N ARG A 250 -16.14 4.70 8.31
CA ARG A 250 -15.30 4.68 9.52
C ARG A 250 -14.49 3.39 9.66
N LEU A 251 -15.02 2.27 9.18
CA LEU A 251 -14.33 0.98 9.22
C LEU A 251 -13.06 1.00 8.37
N HIS A 252 -13.04 1.74 7.26
CA HIS A 252 -11.86 1.88 6.41
C HIS A 252 -10.62 2.32 7.19
N ARG A 253 -10.73 3.41 7.96
CA ARG A 253 -9.61 3.91 8.78
C ARG A 253 -9.13 2.89 9.84
N ARG A 254 -10.06 2.15 10.44
CA ARG A 254 -9.72 1.10 11.41
C ARG A 254 -9.06 -0.11 10.75
N TYR A 255 -9.52 -0.48 9.56
CA TYR A 255 -8.94 -1.58 8.78
C TYR A 255 -7.48 -1.31 8.43
N VAL A 256 -7.18 -0.11 7.89
CA VAL A 256 -5.80 0.32 7.58
C VAL A 256 -4.91 0.26 8.82
N GLY A 257 -5.35 0.83 9.95
CA GLY A 257 -4.59 0.78 11.20
C GLY A 257 -4.35 -0.64 11.72
N THR A 258 -5.36 -1.52 11.62
CA THR A 258 -5.24 -2.92 12.05
C THR A 258 -4.30 -3.71 11.13
N LEU A 259 -4.32 -3.42 9.82
CA LEU A 259 -3.45 -4.05 8.83
C LEU A 259 -1.98 -3.63 9.03
N GLY A 260 -1.72 -2.33 9.25
CA GLY A 260 -0.39 -1.82 9.60
C GLY A 260 0.16 -2.45 10.88
N GLY A 261 -0.66 -2.51 11.96
CA GLY A 261 -0.27 -3.19 13.19
C GLY A 261 -0.09 -4.72 13.06
N ALA A 262 -0.78 -5.37 12.11
CA ALA A 262 -0.56 -6.78 11.81
C ALA A 262 0.76 -7.00 11.06
N LEU A 263 1.09 -6.10 10.14
CA LEU A 263 2.36 -6.11 9.41
C LEU A 263 3.53 -5.92 10.40
N GLN A 264 3.43 -4.94 11.30
CA GLN A 264 4.44 -4.68 12.31
C GLN A 264 4.65 -5.89 13.24
N ARG A 265 3.58 -6.47 13.80
CA ARG A 265 3.69 -7.68 14.66
C ARG A 265 4.31 -8.89 13.95
N ARG A 266 4.10 -9.03 12.62
CA ARG A 266 4.73 -10.10 11.83
C ARG A 266 6.20 -9.83 11.57
N ALA A 267 6.57 -8.58 11.33
CA ALA A 267 7.95 -8.15 11.20
C ALA A 267 8.71 -8.36 12.53
N ASP A 268 8.12 -7.95 13.67
CA ASP A 268 8.70 -8.14 15.00
C ASP A 268 8.89 -9.64 15.33
N ALA A 269 7.97 -10.51 14.89
CA ALA A 269 8.04 -11.96 15.12
C ALA A 269 9.14 -12.67 14.30
N LEU A 270 9.69 -12.02 13.28
CA LEU A 270 10.84 -12.50 12.50
C LEU A 270 12.18 -12.01 13.07
N GLU A 271 12.16 -11.44 14.30
CA GLU A 271 13.35 -10.93 14.99
C GLU A 271 14.21 -10.02 14.09
N PHE A 272 13.60 -8.99 13.52
CA PHE A 272 14.38 -7.89 12.94
C PHE A 272 15.06 -7.14 14.09
N SER A 273 16.23 -7.66 14.49
CA SER A 273 17.06 -7.03 15.51
C SER A 273 17.58 -5.68 14.98
N PRO A 274 17.73 -4.66 15.83
CA PRO A 274 18.48 -3.45 15.47
C PRO A 274 19.89 -3.75 14.96
N ARG A 275 20.45 -4.92 15.32
CA ARG A 275 21.73 -5.43 14.77
C ARG A 275 21.62 -5.82 13.29
N ASP A 276 20.46 -6.29 12.85
CA ASP A 276 20.23 -6.61 11.43
C ASP A 276 20.02 -5.35 10.61
N GLU A 277 19.59 -4.25 11.23
CA GLU A 277 19.53 -2.93 10.60
C GLU A 277 20.94 -2.39 10.31
N ILE A 278 21.87 -2.55 11.25
CA ILE A 278 23.28 -2.23 11.08
C ILE A 278 23.92 -3.25 10.11
N ALA A 279 23.58 -4.53 10.21
CA ALA A 279 24.06 -5.57 9.30
C ALA A 279 23.50 -5.38 7.87
N LEU A 280 22.25 -4.96 7.69
CA LEU A 280 21.66 -4.64 6.39
C LEU A 280 22.26 -3.35 5.83
N GLN A 281 22.44 -2.33 6.66
CA GLN A 281 23.16 -1.11 6.30
C GLN A 281 24.62 -1.42 5.97
N THR A 282 25.28 -2.30 6.74
CA THR A 282 26.62 -2.80 6.49
C THR A 282 26.68 -3.76 5.30
N MET A 283 25.65 -4.58 5.04
CA MET A 283 25.53 -5.40 3.83
C MET A 283 25.26 -4.57 2.58
N LEU A 284 24.40 -3.56 2.66
CA LEU A 284 24.20 -2.60 1.59
C LEU A 284 25.47 -1.78 1.33
N MET A 285 26.28 -1.54 2.38
CA MET A 285 27.59 -0.91 2.28
C MET A 285 28.69 -1.88 1.87
N SER A 286 28.65 -3.17 2.28
CA SER A 286 29.66 -4.18 1.93
C SER A 286 29.40 -4.86 0.57
N GLN A 287 28.18 -4.85 0.06
CA GLN A 287 27.91 -5.19 -1.35
C GLN A 287 28.44 -4.13 -2.33
N SER A 288 28.91 -2.98 -1.83
CA SER A 288 29.71 -2.04 -2.61
C SER A 288 31.19 -2.45 -2.74
N GLN A 289 31.64 -3.50 -2.03
CA GLN A 289 32.94 -4.11 -2.32
C GLN A 289 32.78 -5.00 -3.54
N LEU A 290 33.18 -4.49 -4.70
CA LEU A 290 33.44 -5.26 -5.91
C LEU A 290 34.21 -6.54 -5.55
N PRO A 291 33.81 -7.74 -6.06
CA PRO A 291 34.72 -8.87 -6.04
C PRO A 291 36.01 -8.41 -6.70
N ASN A 292 37.15 -8.68 -6.05
CA ASN A 292 38.47 -8.44 -6.61
C ASN A 292 38.54 -9.03 -8.02
N LEU A 293 38.23 -8.23 -9.03
CA LEU A 293 38.55 -8.53 -10.39
C LEU A 293 40.09 -8.63 -10.44
N PRO A 294 40.69 -9.68 -11.04
CA PRO A 294 42.09 -9.78 -11.16
C PRO A 294 42.61 -8.50 -11.84
N ALA A 295 43.51 -7.82 -11.19
CA ALA A 295 44.04 -6.47 -11.49
C ALA A 295 44.71 -6.34 -12.86
N LYS A 296 44.37 -7.15 -13.85
CA LYS A 296 45.11 -7.27 -15.11
C LYS A 296 44.35 -6.90 -16.40
N GLN A 297 43.13 -6.39 -16.28
CA GLN A 297 42.40 -5.85 -17.45
C GLN A 297 41.61 -4.59 -17.16
N VAL A 298 42.01 -3.76 -16.21
CA VAL A 298 41.60 -2.37 -16.15
C VAL A 298 42.40 -1.66 -17.24
N ILE A 299 41.71 -1.14 -18.25
CA ILE A 299 42.30 -0.19 -19.20
C ILE A 299 42.97 0.87 -18.36
N ASP A 300 44.30 0.95 -18.51
CA ASP A 300 45.15 1.88 -17.84
C ASP A 300 44.75 3.32 -18.22
N VAL A 301 43.85 3.93 -17.46
CA VAL A 301 43.59 5.36 -17.43
C VAL A 301 44.31 5.89 -16.19
N SER A 302 45.57 5.51 -16.05
CA SER A 302 46.50 6.13 -15.16
C SER A 302 47.05 7.42 -15.79
N SER A 303 46.21 8.46 -15.81
CA SER A 303 46.72 9.79 -15.53
C SER A 303 46.59 9.99 -14.03
N GLU A 304 47.70 9.90 -13.33
CA GLU A 304 47.88 10.47 -11.99
C GLU A 304 47.50 11.96 -12.02
N SER A 305 46.20 12.27 -11.99
CA SER A 305 45.75 13.61 -11.66
C SER A 305 45.79 13.73 -10.14
N VAL A 306 46.81 14.38 -9.63
CA VAL A 306 46.80 14.98 -8.29
C VAL A 306 45.39 15.57 -8.07
N PRO A 307 44.69 15.27 -6.98
CA PRO A 307 43.36 15.80 -6.73
C PRO A 307 43.44 17.31 -6.60
N GLN A 308 43.15 18.01 -7.70
CA GLN A 308 43.15 19.47 -7.79
C GLN A 308 41.79 20.02 -7.40
N ALA A 309 41.79 21.21 -6.79
CA ALA A 309 40.55 21.92 -6.51
C ALA A 309 39.70 22.10 -7.80
N PRO A 310 38.36 22.03 -7.72
CA PRO A 310 37.46 22.18 -8.87
C PRO A 310 37.73 23.47 -9.65
N ALA A 311 37.62 23.42 -10.98
CA ALA A 311 37.88 24.58 -11.83
C ALA A 311 37.01 25.80 -11.45
N ALA A 312 35.74 25.58 -11.09
CA ALA A 312 34.84 26.63 -10.62
C ALA A 312 35.37 27.32 -9.33
N ALA A 313 35.99 26.58 -8.41
CA ALA A 313 36.62 27.15 -7.21
C ALA A 313 37.83 28.01 -7.56
N LEU A 314 38.56 27.64 -8.61
CA LEU A 314 39.75 28.41 -9.06
C LEU A 314 39.36 29.74 -9.73
N LEU A 315 38.21 29.84 -10.36
CA LEU A 315 37.71 31.03 -11.06
C LEU A 315 37.00 32.04 -10.15
N PHE A 316 36.73 31.69 -8.89
CA PHE A 316 35.99 32.57 -7.98
C PHE A 316 36.81 33.82 -7.63
N GLU A 317 36.27 35.01 -7.83
CA GLU A 317 36.89 36.26 -7.42
C GLU A 317 36.74 36.51 -5.92
N ALA A 318 37.85 36.80 -5.25
CA ALA A 318 37.86 37.00 -3.81
C ALA A 318 37.12 38.30 -3.43
N PRO A 319 36.12 38.25 -2.51
CA PRO A 319 35.55 39.49 -1.95
C PRO A 319 36.61 40.29 -1.19
N PRO A 320 36.49 41.65 -1.12
CA PRO A 320 37.41 42.48 -0.37
C PRO A 320 37.61 42.00 1.07
N GLY A 321 38.86 41.82 1.50
CA GLY A 321 39.22 41.36 2.84
C GLY A 321 39.18 39.84 3.05
N HIS A 322 38.86 39.04 2.00
CA HIS A 322 38.86 37.59 2.06
C HIS A 322 39.93 36.92 1.18
N GLU A 323 40.81 37.68 0.56
CA GLU A 323 41.78 37.21 -0.43
C GLU A 323 42.66 36.08 0.12
N ALA A 324 43.20 36.25 1.35
CA ALA A 324 44.05 35.27 1.99
C ALA A 324 43.31 33.95 2.28
N ARG A 325 42.02 34.02 2.68
CA ARG A 325 41.18 32.85 2.93
C ARG A 325 40.83 32.10 1.63
N VAL A 326 40.52 32.84 0.58
CA VAL A 326 40.24 32.27 -0.75
C VAL A 326 41.49 31.58 -1.28
N ALA A 327 42.69 32.19 -1.17
CA ALA A 327 43.95 31.58 -1.57
C ALA A 327 44.23 30.28 -0.78
N ALA A 328 43.95 30.27 0.52
CA ALA A 328 44.13 29.10 1.37
C ALA A 328 43.17 27.96 1.03
N LEU A 329 41.90 28.27 0.73
CA LEU A 329 40.90 27.28 0.29
C LEU A 329 41.19 26.70 -1.11
N ARG A 330 42.00 27.40 -1.92
CA ARG A 330 42.43 26.98 -3.27
C ARG A 330 43.77 26.27 -3.29
N SER A 331 44.39 26.02 -2.14
CA SER A 331 45.78 25.51 -2.04
C SER A 331 46.04 24.19 -2.78
N GLY A 332 44.98 23.47 -3.18
CA GLY A 332 45.07 22.17 -3.87
C GLY A 332 45.39 20.99 -2.95
N ASP A 333 45.72 21.25 -1.68
CA ASP A 333 45.91 20.23 -0.65
C ASP A 333 44.61 20.06 0.16
N ALA A 334 44.08 18.85 0.16
CA ALA A 334 42.80 18.51 0.84
C ALA A 334 42.87 18.80 2.35
N ASN A 335 43.94 18.41 3.02
CA ASN A 335 44.10 18.58 4.46
C ASN A 335 44.17 20.07 4.86
N SER A 336 44.89 20.87 4.07
CA SER A 336 44.97 22.31 4.27
C SER A 336 43.58 22.97 4.06
N THR A 337 42.88 22.58 3.00
CA THR A 337 41.53 23.07 2.70
C THR A 337 40.55 22.73 3.81
N VAL A 338 40.55 21.49 4.33
CA VAL A 338 39.70 21.06 5.46
C VAL A 338 40.00 21.89 6.72
N ALA A 339 41.29 22.08 7.03
CA ALA A 339 41.70 22.91 8.19
C ALA A 339 41.22 24.38 8.08
N GLN A 340 41.16 24.92 6.86
CA GLN A 340 40.63 26.27 6.63
C GLN A 340 39.10 26.31 6.66
N LEU A 341 38.43 25.28 6.13
CA LEU A 341 36.96 25.13 6.20
C LEU A 341 36.49 25.17 7.66
N HIS A 342 37.14 24.43 8.56
CA HIS A 342 36.80 24.41 9.99
C HIS A 342 37.04 25.73 10.72
N ARG A 343 37.82 26.65 10.15
CA ARG A 343 38.06 27.99 10.68
C ARG A 343 37.13 29.05 10.11
N LEU A 344 36.25 28.69 9.17
CA LEU A 344 35.28 29.63 8.62
C LEU A 344 34.21 29.94 9.66
N PRO A 345 33.96 31.20 9.98
CA PRO A 345 32.86 31.57 10.82
C PRO A 345 31.53 31.45 10.06
N ALA A 346 30.41 31.28 10.79
CA ALA A 346 29.07 31.06 10.20
C ALA A 346 28.56 32.26 9.38
N ASP A 347 29.06 33.45 9.65
CA ASP A 347 28.76 34.72 8.97
C ASP A 347 29.59 34.94 7.69
N ALA A 348 30.55 34.07 7.38
CA ALA A 348 31.38 34.19 6.15
C ALA A 348 30.59 33.83 4.88
N THR A 349 29.33 34.27 4.80
CA THR A 349 28.40 33.96 3.71
C THR A 349 28.82 34.49 2.35
N ALA A 350 29.66 35.52 2.30
CA ALA A 350 30.28 36.01 1.07
C ALA A 350 31.18 34.96 0.36
N LEU A 351 31.67 33.95 1.10
CA LEU A 351 32.43 32.83 0.56
C LEU A 351 31.55 31.63 0.15
N ALA A 352 30.22 31.71 0.34
CA ALA A 352 29.33 30.62 0.03
C ALA A 352 29.44 30.06 -1.41
N PRO A 353 29.58 30.87 -2.48
CA PRO A 353 29.77 30.33 -3.83
C PRO A 353 31.06 29.50 -3.99
N LEU A 354 32.14 29.93 -3.35
CA LEU A 354 33.40 29.17 -3.35
C LEU A 354 33.25 27.85 -2.60
N VAL A 355 32.64 27.89 -1.40
CA VAL A 355 32.42 26.71 -0.58
C VAL A 355 31.47 25.73 -1.29
N ILE A 356 30.45 26.23 -2.01
CA ILE A 356 29.54 25.40 -2.83
C ILE A 356 30.34 24.69 -3.94
N ALA A 357 31.22 25.41 -4.67
CA ALA A 357 32.04 24.82 -5.73
C ALA A 357 32.95 23.69 -5.19
N LEU A 358 33.44 23.81 -3.95
CA LEU A 358 34.25 22.77 -3.30
C LEU A 358 33.46 21.47 -3.03
N LEU A 359 32.12 21.47 -3.12
CA LEU A 359 31.32 20.22 -3.08
C LEU A 359 31.67 19.28 -4.22
N ALA A 360 32.20 19.76 -5.34
CA ALA A 360 32.65 18.91 -6.44
C ALA A 360 33.91 18.10 -6.08
N TRP A 361 34.64 18.50 -5.04
CA TRP A 361 35.86 17.83 -4.64
C TRP A 361 35.62 16.73 -3.63
N ASP A 362 35.79 15.47 -4.06
CA ASP A 362 35.44 14.28 -3.26
C ASP A 362 36.23 14.20 -1.93
N ALA A 363 37.46 14.64 -1.89
CA ALA A 363 38.30 14.58 -0.69
C ALA A 363 37.84 15.50 0.46
N VAL A 364 37.08 16.57 0.16
CA VAL A 364 36.72 17.60 1.16
C VAL A 364 35.21 17.78 1.33
N HIS A 365 34.39 17.14 0.50
CA HIS A 365 32.96 17.42 0.41
C HIS A 365 32.19 17.21 1.74
N VAL A 366 32.64 16.29 2.60
CA VAL A 366 32.00 16.02 3.91
C VAL A 366 32.12 17.23 4.82
N ASP A 367 33.32 17.84 4.87
CA ASP A 367 33.57 19.01 5.69
C ASP A 367 32.94 20.26 5.09
N VAL A 368 32.90 20.37 3.76
CA VAL A 368 32.16 21.41 3.05
C VAL A 368 30.65 21.34 3.44
N LEU A 369 30.05 20.15 3.50
CA LEU A 369 28.67 19.99 3.93
C LEU A 369 28.43 20.44 5.38
N LYS A 370 29.40 20.20 6.29
CA LYS A 370 29.31 20.69 7.68
C LYS A 370 29.29 22.22 7.72
N VAL A 371 30.18 22.86 6.96
CA VAL A 371 30.25 24.33 6.87
C VAL A 371 28.98 24.93 6.28
N LEU A 372 28.52 24.40 5.15
CA LEU A 372 27.26 24.88 4.51
C LEU A 372 26.04 24.74 5.40
N ARG A 373 26.00 23.71 6.26
CA ARG A 373 24.89 23.55 7.26
C ARG A 373 24.98 24.56 8.40
N ALA A 374 26.17 25.04 8.72
CA ALA A 374 26.41 26.00 9.78
C ALA A 374 26.31 27.46 9.32
N PHE A 375 26.31 27.72 8.01
CA PHE A 375 26.21 29.06 7.47
C PHE A 375 24.90 29.75 7.79
N GLU A 376 24.93 31.05 7.96
CA GLU A 376 23.77 31.90 8.18
C GLU A 376 22.87 31.97 6.95
N GLN A 377 21.70 32.62 7.11
CA GLN A 377 20.62 32.61 6.14
C GLN A 377 20.97 33.17 4.76
N ASP A 378 21.96 34.08 4.68
CA ASP A 378 22.38 34.71 3.42
C ASP A 378 23.10 33.75 2.46
N ALA A 379 23.63 32.63 2.97
CA ALA A 379 24.23 31.58 2.12
C ALA A 379 23.16 30.70 1.42
N ILE A 380 21.89 30.75 1.84
CA ILE A 380 20.85 29.90 1.28
C ILE A 380 20.52 30.28 -0.17
N GLY A 381 20.49 31.58 -0.48
CA GLY A 381 20.25 32.07 -1.85
C GLY A 381 21.22 31.45 -2.88
N PRO A 382 22.53 31.59 -2.69
CA PRO A 382 23.55 30.94 -3.53
C PRO A 382 23.37 29.41 -3.64
N MET A 383 23.05 28.71 -2.53
CA MET A 383 22.78 27.26 -2.55
C MET A 383 21.56 26.89 -3.40
N LEU A 384 20.48 27.69 -3.32
CA LEU A 384 19.29 27.47 -4.12
C LEU A 384 19.54 27.73 -5.61
N THR A 385 20.32 28.77 -5.94
CA THR A 385 20.71 29.08 -7.31
C THR A 385 21.52 27.95 -7.93
N ALA A 386 22.57 27.47 -7.23
CA ALA A 386 23.39 26.37 -7.69
C ALA A 386 22.59 25.04 -7.83
N LEU A 387 21.63 24.76 -6.93
CA LEU A 387 20.75 23.59 -7.06
C LEU A 387 19.82 23.71 -8.28
N ALA A 388 19.39 24.93 -8.62
CA ALA A 388 18.47 25.19 -9.72
C ALA A 388 19.15 25.18 -11.10
N ASP A 389 20.44 25.50 -11.16
CA ASP A 389 21.22 25.61 -12.39
C ASP A 389 21.46 24.22 -13.02
N PRO A 390 20.96 23.93 -14.24
CA PRO A 390 21.22 22.68 -14.93
C PRO A 390 22.69 22.47 -15.31
N ASP A 391 23.43 23.57 -15.52
CA ASP A 391 24.82 23.57 -15.96
C ASP A 391 25.84 23.49 -14.79
N GLU A 392 25.37 23.60 -13.55
CA GLU A 392 26.19 23.40 -12.36
C GLU A 392 26.70 21.95 -12.27
N ASP A 393 27.91 21.79 -11.69
CA ASP A 393 28.52 20.48 -11.53
C ASP A 393 27.58 19.46 -10.87
N PHE A 394 27.55 18.27 -11.43
CA PHE A 394 26.63 17.21 -10.97
C PHE A 394 26.89 16.83 -9.51
N ALA A 395 28.17 16.74 -9.07
CA ALA A 395 28.48 16.40 -7.70
C ALA A 395 28.01 17.50 -6.72
N VAL A 396 28.09 18.78 -7.12
CA VAL A 396 27.53 19.90 -6.36
C VAL A 396 26.01 19.75 -6.24
N ARG A 397 25.29 19.62 -7.37
CA ARG A 397 23.83 19.55 -7.38
C ARG A 397 23.27 18.38 -6.57
N ARG A 398 23.88 17.20 -6.61
CA ARG A 398 23.43 16.04 -5.85
C ARG A 398 23.72 16.15 -4.34
N ARG A 399 24.76 16.90 -3.93
CA ARG A 399 25.17 17.07 -2.53
C ARG A 399 24.45 18.22 -1.82
N LEU A 400 24.07 19.27 -2.53
CA LEU A 400 23.40 20.46 -2.00
C LEU A 400 22.13 20.15 -1.18
N PRO A 401 21.22 19.24 -1.57
CA PRO A 401 20.03 18.94 -0.78
C PRO A 401 20.34 18.51 0.67
N ARG A 402 21.50 17.87 0.89
CA ARG A 402 21.95 17.48 2.24
C ARG A 402 22.30 18.70 3.10
N ALA A 403 22.92 19.72 2.52
CA ALA A 403 23.17 20.98 3.24
C ALA A 403 21.87 21.73 3.49
N LEU A 404 21.04 21.91 2.46
CA LEU A 404 19.75 22.58 2.53
C LEU A 404 18.79 21.96 3.54
N SER A 405 18.89 20.64 3.81
CA SER A 405 18.05 19.97 4.82
C SER A 405 18.23 20.51 6.25
N ALA A 406 19.29 21.23 6.53
CA ALA A 406 19.50 21.91 7.82
C ALA A 406 18.71 23.22 7.95
N HIS A 407 18.25 23.80 6.83
CA HIS A 407 17.56 25.09 6.75
C HIS A 407 16.09 24.95 6.35
N PRO A 408 15.17 24.63 7.27
CA PRO A 408 13.76 24.32 6.95
C PRO A 408 12.93 25.59 6.69
N ARG A 409 13.28 26.34 5.65
CA ARG A 409 12.57 27.53 5.19
C ARG A 409 11.58 27.17 4.07
N ARG A 410 10.57 28.02 3.85
CA ARG A 410 9.55 27.80 2.81
C ARG A 410 10.14 27.77 1.41
N ASP A 411 11.09 28.66 1.10
CA ASP A 411 11.79 28.73 -0.18
C ASP A 411 12.64 27.48 -0.44
N VAL A 412 13.36 26.99 0.57
CA VAL A 412 14.15 25.76 0.51
C VAL A 412 13.22 24.55 0.26
N ILE A 413 12.13 24.43 1.02
CA ILE A 413 11.17 23.35 0.85
C ILE A 413 10.54 23.38 -0.55
N ALA A 414 10.17 24.57 -1.05
CA ALA A 414 9.63 24.73 -2.40
C ALA A 414 10.63 24.31 -3.48
N ALA A 415 11.89 24.75 -3.36
CA ALA A 415 12.96 24.42 -4.29
C ALA A 415 13.26 22.90 -4.30
N LEU A 416 13.31 22.24 -3.13
CA LEU A 416 13.49 20.80 -3.05
C LEU A 416 12.34 20.05 -3.71
N PHE A 417 11.09 20.50 -3.53
CA PHE A 417 9.92 19.94 -4.21
C PHE A 417 9.97 20.13 -5.73
N GLU A 418 10.46 21.26 -6.23
CA GLU A 418 10.63 21.49 -7.66
C GLU A 418 11.66 20.55 -8.27
N ARG A 419 12.75 20.30 -7.57
CA ARG A 419 13.82 19.40 -8.02
C ARG A 419 13.47 17.91 -7.91
N LEU A 420 12.34 17.52 -7.33
CA LEU A 420 11.81 16.16 -7.46
C LEU A 420 11.44 15.78 -8.91
N SER A 421 11.36 16.74 -9.82
CA SER A 421 11.16 16.53 -11.26
C SER A 421 12.43 16.78 -12.07
N ASP A 422 13.61 16.80 -11.44
CA ASP A 422 14.90 17.00 -12.12
C ASP A 422 15.20 15.86 -13.11
N GLN A 423 15.96 16.15 -14.16
CA GLN A 423 16.30 15.14 -15.17
C GLN A 423 17.17 14.03 -14.57
N ARG A 424 18.08 14.39 -13.66
CA ARG A 424 19.02 13.46 -13.04
C ARG A 424 18.41 12.82 -11.79
N PHE A 425 18.36 11.50 -11.78
CA PHE A 425 17.78 10.72 -10.66
C PHE A 425 18.42 11.05 -9.32
N GLU A 426 19.76 11.11 -9.24
CA GLU A 426 20.46 11.36 -7.99
C GLU A 426 20.05 12.68 -7.34
N VAL A 427 19.80 13.73 -8.14
CA VAL A 427 19.28 15.00 -7.64
C VAL A 427 17.88 14.82 -7.07
N ARG A 428 16.99 14.12 -7.79
CA ARG A 428 15.63 13.80 -7.31
C ARG A 428 15.67 13.01 -6.01
N TYR A 429 16.49 11.95 -5.97
CA TYR A 429 16.66 11.09 -4.80
C TYR A 429 17.13 11.87 -3.57
N GLN A 430 18.18 12.70 -3.70
CA GLN A 430 18.70 13.48 -2.60
C GLN A 430 17.74 14.57 -2.13
N CYS A 431 16.94 15.17 -3.03
CA CYS A 431 15.87 16.10 -2.68
C CYS A 431 14.77 15.39 -1.89
N GLY A 432 14.35 14.18 -2.31
CA GLY A 432 13.38 13.35 -1.56
C GLY A 432 13.86 13.00 -0.16
N GLN A 433 15.11 12.58 -0.04
CA GLN A 433 15.77 12.28 1.24
C GLN A 433 15.88 13.53 2.15
N ALA A 434 16.15 14.70 1.59
CA ALA A 434 16.21 15.95 2.34
C ALA A 434 14.83 16.33 2.88
N LEU A 435 13.79 16.27 2.06
CA LEU A 435 12.40 16.52 2.47
C LEU A 435 11.95 15.53 3.55
N TRP A 436 12.24 14.25 3.38
CA TRP A 436 11.91 13.23 4.37
C TRP A 436 12.54 13.52 5.74
N ARG A 437 13.85 13.86 5.78
CA ARG A 437 14.53 14.25 7.03
C ARG A 437 13.88 15.47 7.69
N MET A 438 13.44 16.47 6.90
CA MET A 438 12.74 17.65 7.43
C MET A 438 11.37 17.29 8.01
N VAL A 439 10.61 16.39 7.37
CA VAL A 439 9.32 15.90 7.85
C VAL A 439 9.49 15.11 9.15
N GLN A 440 10.44 14.16 9.19
CA GLN A 440 10.70 13.34 10.38
C GLN A 440 11.12 14.17 11.59
N ARG A 441 11.83 15.28 11.39
CA ARG A 441 12.19 16.23 12.46
C ARG A 441 11.07 17.20 12.81
N GLY A 442 9.86 17.02 12.27
CA GLY A 442 8.71 17.89 12.52
C GLY A 442 8.85 19.32 11.99
N ARG A 443 9.81 19.56 11.08
CA ARG A 443 10.09 20.88 10.51
C ARG A 443 9.14 21.27 9.37
N VAL A 444 8.49 20.27 8.75
CA VAL A 444 7.51 20.44 7.67
C VAL A 444 6.18 19.88 8.16
N LYS A 445 5.18 20.77 8.31
CA LYS A 445 3.84 20.40 8.83
C LYS A 445 2.84 20.02 7.74
N THR A 446 3.02 20.53 6.53
CA THR A 446 2.07 20.34 5.44
C THR A 446 2.82 19.94 4.18
N VAL A 447 2.51 18.75 3.66
CA VAL A 447 3.07 18.23 2.41
C VAL A 447 1.94 18.15 1.38
N PRO A 448 2.13 18.67 0.15
CA PRO A 448 1.09 18.63 -0.89
C PRO A 448 0.95 17.20 -1.44
N HIS A 449 -0.09 16.48 -0.99
CA HIS A 449 -0.34 15.07 -1.33
C HIS A 449 -0.37 14.81 -2.83
N ASP A 450 -1.14 15.61 -3.58
CA ASP A 450 -1.33 15.41 -5.03
C ASP A 450 0.00 15.54 -5.79
N ARG A 451 0.84 16.50 -5.38
CA ARG A 451 2.15 16.70 -6.01
C ARG A 451 3.10 15.54 -5.74
N VAL A 452 3.13 15.02 -4.52
CA VAL A 452 3.93 13.84 -4.17
C VAL A 452 3.46 12.62 -4.97
N LEU A 453 2.14 12.37 -5.05
CA LEU A 453 1.59 11.26 -5.81
C LEU A 453 1.89 11.37 -7.32
N GLN A 454 1.89 12.58 -7.86
CA GLN A 454 2.28 12.84 -9.26
C GLN A 454 3.76 12.53 -9.50
N VAL A 455 4.66 12.93 -8.59
CA VAL A 455 6.09 12.61 -8.69
C VAL A 455 6.30 11.09 -8.61
N VAL A 456 5.65 10.41 -7.66
CA VAL A 456 5.69 8.94 -7.52
C VAL A 456 5.19 8.27 -8.80
N GLU A 457 4.10 8.76 -9.39
CA GLU A 457 3.57 8.21 -10.65
C GLU A 457 4.57 8.38 -11.81
N ASN A 458 5.29 9.50 -11.85
CA ASN A 458 6.31 9.77 -12.86
C ASN A 458 7.55 8.87 -12.65
N GLU A 459 8.03 8.69 -11.42
CA GLU A 459 9.15 7.79 -11.12
C GLU A 459 8.83 6.35 -11.56
N LEU A 460 7.66 5.83 -11.23
CA LEU A 460 7.23 4.49 -11.65
C LEU A 460 7.07 4.33 -13.18
N ARG A 461 6.94 5.44 -13.93
CA ARG A 461 6.93 5.41 -15.42
C ARG A 461 8.32 5.37 -16.02
N VAL A 462 9.24 6.19 -15.48
CA VAL A 462 10.60 6.36 -16.03
C VAL A 462 11.39 5.06 -15.90
N GLU A 463 11.29 4.38 -14.78
CA GLU A 463 12.03 3.16 -14.52
C GLU A 463 11.61 1.99 -15.41
N ARG A 464 10.36 1.95 -15.86
CA ARG A 464 9.92 0.94 -16.85
C ARG A 464 10.67 1.05 -18.17
N ALA A 465 11.05 2.26 -18.59
CA ALA A 465 11.85 2.50 -19.79
C ALA A 465 13.35 2.12 -19.56
N ALA A 466 13.87 2.30 -18.35
CA ALA A 466 15.22 1.89 -18.00
C ALA A 466 15.40 0.36 -17.98
N TRP A 467 14.39 -0.38 -17.49
CA TRP A 467 14.35 -1.84 -17.54
C TRP A 467 14.26 -2.40 -18.96
N ALA A 468 13.63 -1.69 -19.86
CA ALA A 468 13.54 -2.09 -21.26
C ALA A 468 14.90 -2.11 -21.96
N ASN A 469 15.85 -1.32 -21.49
CA ASN A 469 17.23 -1.31 -21.99
C ASN A 469 18.06 -2.52 -21.50
N HIS A 470 17.54 -3.34 -20.60
CA HIS A 470 18.17 -4.60 -20.16
C HIS A 470 18.39 -5.61 -21.31
N ARG A 471 17.60 -5.49 -22.37
CA ARG A 471 17.72 -6.33 -23.58
C ARG A 471 19.02 -6.12 -24.36
N LEU A 472 19.66 -4.97 -24.19
CA LEU A 472 20.97 -4.67 -24.79
C LEU A 472 22.13 -5.48 -24.13
N LEU A 473 21.88 -6.11 -22.98
CA LEU A 473 22.86 -6.91 -22.24
C LEU A 473 22.99 -8.34 -22.77
N ASP A 474 21.95 -8.88 -23.37
CA ASP A 474 21.98 -10.24 -23.94
C ASP A 474 22.94 -10.36 -25.15
N GLU A 475 23.34 -9.23 -25.75
CA GLU A 475 24.27 -9.15 -26.87
C GLU A 475 25.72 -8.81 -26.46
N SER A 476 25.98 -8.63 -25.16
CA SER A 476 27.28 -8.19 -24.63
C SER A 476 28.11 -9.35 -24.05
N PRO A 477 29.47 -9.29 -24.02
CA PRO A 477 30.31 -10.30 -23.37
C PRO A 477 29.91 -10.51 -21.91
N GLN A 478 29.85 -11.77 -21.45
CA GLN A 478 29.31 -12.18 -20.14
C GLN A 478 29.82 -11.38 -18.92
N ALA A 479 31.08 -10.94 -18.92
CA ALA A 479 31.65 -10.16 -17.82
C ALA A 479 31.09 -8.72 -17.74
N VAL A 480 30.84 -8.10 -18.91
CA VAL A 480 30.26 -6.74 -18.99
C VAL A 480 28.77 -6.81 -18.67
N ALA A 481 28.09 -7.87 -19.12
CA ALA A 481 26.68 -8.11 -18.82
C ALA A 481 26.42 -8.29 -17.31
N SER A 482 27.30 -9.00 -16.59
CA SER A 482 27.21 -9.18 -15.13
C SER A 482 27.39 -7.84 -14.38
N PHE A 483 28.42 -7.04 -14.72
CA PHE A 483 28.66 -5.75 -14.10
C PHE A 483 27.50 -4.78 -14.33
N ILE A 484 27.03 -4.67 -15.56
CA ILE A 484 25.88 -3.80 -15.89
C ILE A 484 24.62 -4.30 -15.21
N GLY A 485 24.40 -5.63 -15.11
CA GLY A 485 23.28 -6.23 -14.39
C GLY A 485 23.24 -5.80 -12.92
N ASP A 486 24.37 -5.87 -12.22
CA ASP A 486 24.49 -5.47 -10.82
C ASP A 486 24.27 -3.95 -10.62
N VAL A 487 24.75 -3.13 -11.55
CA VAL A 487 24.55 -1.66 -11.51
C VAL A 487 23.09 -1.30 -11.75
N LEU A 488 22.44 -1.96 -12.72
CA LEU A 488 21.01 -1.76 -12.99
C LEU A 488 20.13 -2.24 -11.84
N GLN A 489 20.45 -3.39 -11.23
CA GLN A 489 19.70 -3.89 -10.07
C GLN A 489 19.78 -2.91 -8.90
N ARG A 490 20.98 -2.40 -8.58
CA ARG A 490 21.15 -1.36 -7.55
C ARG A 490 20.38 -0.09 -7.87
N ARG A 491 20.31 0.27 -9.15
CA ARG A 491 19.55 1.44 -9.60
C ARG A 491 18.05 1.25 -9.35
N VAL A 492 17.53 0.06 -9.65
CA VAL A 492 16.14 -0.29 -9.42
C VAL A 492 15.79 -0.27 -7.94
N ASP A 493 16.63 -0.87 -7.10
CA ASP A 493 16.44 -0.90 -5.66
C ASP A 493 16.40 0.53 -5.10
N ARG A 494 17.25 1.42 -5.56
CA ARG A 494 17.26 2.85 -5.17
C ARG A 494 16.08 3.63 -5.70
N SER A 495 15.58 3.28 -6.87
CA SER A 495 14.36 3.91 -7.41
C SER A 495 13.13 3.52 -6.60
N LEU A 496 13.01 2.25 -6.24
CA LEU A 496 11.94 1.76 -5.37
C LEU A 496 12.05 2.39 -3.97
N GLU A 497 13.25 2.46 -3.40
CA GLU A 497 13.52 3.17 -2.14
C GLU A 497 13.08 4.64 -2.22
N HIS A 498 13.38 5.32 -3.32
CA HIS A 498 12.95 6.70 -3.54
C HIS A 498 11.43 6.84 -3.55
N VAL A 499 10.73 5.96 -4.27
CA VAL A 499 9.26 5.91 -4.29
C VAL A 499 8.70 5.75 -2.88
N PHE A 500 9.22 4.81 -2.09
CA PHE A 500 8.78 4.60 -0.70
C PHE A 500 9.13 5.78 0.21
N THR A 501 10.28 6.42 0.01
CA THR A 501 10.66 7.65 0.72
C THR A 501 9.68 8.79 0.44
N LEU A 502 9.27 8.98 -0.81
CA LEU A 502 8.28 9.98 -1.18
C LEU A 502 6.89 9.67 -0.60
N LEU A 503 6.46 8.42 -0.66
CA LEU A 503 5.20 7.98 -0.04
C LEU A 503 5.20 8.20 1.47
N ALA A 504 6.34 8.02 2.14
CA ALA A 504 6.49 8.25 3.58
C ALA A 504 6.40 9.73 3.99
N LEU A 505 6.40 10.67 3.03
CA LEU A 505 6.08 12.08 3.30
C LEU A 505 4.60 12.31 3.61
N ILE A 506 3.70 11.44 3.13
CA ILE A 506 2.25 11.64 3.17
C ILE A 506 1.48 10.50 3.83
N TYR A 507 2.09 9.33 4.02
CA TYR A 507 1.53 8.17 4.69
C TYR A 507 2.36 7.77 5.91
N ASP A 508 1.90 6.77 6.65
CA ASP A 508 2.61 6.22 7.81
C ASP A 508 3.98 5.67 7.40
N ALA A 509 5.05 6.35 7.84
CA ALA A 509 6.41 6.04 7.45
C ALA A 509 6.87 4.67 7.98
N ASP A 510 6.46 4.28 9.21
CA ASP A 510 6.88 3.02 9.81
C ASP A 510 6.22 1.83 9.11
N ALA A 511 4.93 1.92 8.83
CA ALA A 511 4.21 0.88 8.11
C ALA A 511 4.71 0.73 6.66
N LEU A 512 5.02 1.84 5.97
CA LEU A 512 5.60 1.81 4.62
C LEU A 512 7.01 1.23 4.60
N ARG A 513 7.85 1.56 5.59
CA ARG A 513 9.20 1.00 5.72
C ARG A 513 9.16 -0.51 5.91
N ILE A 514 8.26 -1.00 6.76
CA ILE A 514 8.06 -2.44 6.97
C ILE A 514 7.53 -3.09 5.69
N ALA A 515 6.58 -2.45 5.00
CA ALA A 515 6.06 -2.95 3.73
C ALA A 515 7.19 -3.09 2.69
N TYR A 516 8.01 -2.05 2.52
CA TYR A 516 9.16 -2.07 1.60
C TYR A 516 10.12 -3.23 1.89
N ARG A 517 10.54 -3.41 3.15
CA ARG A 517 11.40 -4.53 3.56
C ARG A 517 10.77 -5.89 3.29
N SER A 518 9.47 -6.01 3.59
CA SER A 518 8.73 -7.26 3.41
C SER A 518 8.58 -7.69 1.95
N LEU A 519 8.74 -6.77 0.99
CA LEU A 519 8.70 -7.08 -0.45
C LEU A 519 9.92 -7.89 -0.93
N SER A 520 11.08 -7.70 -0.28
CA SER A 520 12.33 -8.41 -0.58
C SER A 520 12.51 -9.71 0.22
N GLU A 521 11.61 -10.00 1.19
CA GLU A 521 11.68 -11.20 2.02
C GLU A 521 11.17 -12.46 1.31
N THR A 522 11.70 -13.61 1.73
CA THR A 522 11.31 -14.93 1.22
C THR A 522 10.00 -15.45 1.82
N ASP A 523 9.49 -14.84 2.92
CA ASP A 523 8.20 -15.23 3.51
C ASP A 523 7.03 -14.70 2.65
N GLU A 524 6.43 -15.59 1.84
CA GLU A 524 5.28 -15.30 0.99
C GLU A 524 4.10 -14.68 1.76
N LYS A 525 3.91 -15.03 3.05
CA LYS A 525 2.80 -14.49 3.85
C LYS A 525 3.05 -13.06 4.29
N LEU A 526 4.30 -12.73 4.61
CA LEU A 526 4.71 -11.38 4.96
C LEU A 526 4.64 -10.49 3.71
N ARG A 527 5.19 -10.96 2.60
CA ARG A 527 5.10 -10.28 1.30
C ARG A 527 3.65 -10.05 0.87
N GLY A 528 2.78 -11.07 0.95
CA GLY A 528 1.34 -10.93 0.65
C GLY A 528 0.63 -9.90 1.53
N THR A 529 0.98 -9.84 2.84
CA THR A 529 0.41 -8.83 3.75
C THR A 529 0.89 -7.42 3.42
N ALA A 530 2.15 -7.28 3.01
CA ALA A 530 2.72 -6.00 2.59
C ALA A 530 2.05 -5.49 1.30
N LEU A 531 1.87 -6.36 0.31
CA LEU A 531 1.17 -6.02 -0.93
C LEU A 531 -0.28 -5.60 -0.66
N GLU A 532 -1.00 -6.33 0.19
CA GLU A 532 -2.38 -5.97 0.57
C GLU A 532 -2.43 -4.62 1.31
N TYR A 533 -1.45 -4.35 2.20
CA TYR A 533 -1.34 -3.04 2.85
C TYR A 533 -1.18 -1.92 1.82
N LEU A 534 -0.28 -2.09 0.86
CA LEU A 534 -0.03 -1.10 -0.19
C LEU A 534 -1.26 -0.88 -1.09
N GLU A 535 -1.96 -1.96 -1.47
CA GLU A 535 -3.19 -1.86 -2.27
C GLU A 535 -4.32 -1.10 -1.56
N VAL A 536 -4.38 -1.20 -0.23
CA VAL A 536 -5.43 -0.56 0.58
C VAL A 536 -5.10 0.90 0.89
N VAL A 537 -3.83 1.20 1.16
CA VAL A 537 -3.38 2.55 1.59
C VAL A 537 -3.15 3.47 0.41
N LEU A 538 -2.62 2.94 -0.69
CA LEU A 538 -2.25 3.75 -1.85
C LEU A 538 -3.44 3.92 -2.83
N PRO A 539 -3.47 5.02 -3.60
CA PRO A 539 -4.40 5.14 -4.71
C PRO A 539 -4.29 3.94 -5.66
N PRO A 540 -5.42 3.39 -6.18
CA PRO A 540 -5.41 2.16 -6.97
C PRO A 540 -4.48 2.17 -8.19
N LYS A 541 -4.23 3.35 -8.77
CA LYS A 541 -3.29 3.52 -9.89
C LYS A 541 -1.84 3.30 -9.47
N ILE A 542 -1.47 3.80 -8.30
CA ILE A 542 -0.09 3.71 -7.77
C ILE A 542 0.16 2.32 -7.21
N GLY A 543 -0.77 1.79 -6.40
CA GLY A 543 -0.67 0.44 -5.84
C GLY A 543 -0.45 -0.61 -6.94
N ARG A 544 -1.25 -0.58 -8.02
CA ARG A 544 -1.08 -1.50 -9.17
C ARG A 544 0.27 -1.34 -9.86
N ARG A 545 0.73 -0.10 -10.06
CA ARG A 545 2.03 0.12 -10.70
C ARG A 545 3.21 -0.38 -9.88
N ILE A 546 3.12 -0.27 -8.55
CA ILE A 546 4.14 -0.86 -7.66
C ILE A 546 4.11 -2.39 -7.77
N VAL A 547 2.92 -3.00 -7.79
CA VAL A 547 2.78 -4.46 -7.99
C VAL A 547 3.30 -4.87 -9.37
N ASP A 548 2.88 -4.18 -10.43
CA ASP A 548 3.36 -4.41 -11.80
C ASP A 548 4.89 -4.23 -11.91
N PHE A 549 5.47 -3.28 -11.16
CA PHE A 549 6.91 -3.05 -11.10
C PHE A 549 7.65 -4.23 -10.43
N LEU A 550 7.07 -4.79 -9.38
CA LEU A 550 7.63 -5.92 -8.63
C LEU A 550 7.45 -7.28 -9.32
N GLU A 551 6.42 -7.41 -10.17
CA GLU A 551 6.09 -8.64 -10.91
C GLU A 551 6.62 -8.62 -12.34
N ALA A 552 7.14 -7.48 -12.83
CA ALA A 552 7.63 -7.34 -14.19
C ALA A 552 8.83 -8.25 -14.45
N THR A 553 8.63 -9.29 -15.22
CA THR A 553 9.69 -10.05 -15.86
C THR A 553 10.36 -9.19 -16.93
N PRO A 554 11.70 -9.20 -17.04
CA PRO A 554 12.40 -8.44 -18.09
C PRO A 554 11.95 -8.94 -19.48
N GLY A 555 11.23 -8.16 -20.25
CA GLY A 555 10.88 -8.64 -21.59
C GLY A 555 10.02 -7.78 -22.51
N GLU A 556 9.27 -6.79 -22.03
CA GLU A 556 8.36 -6.02 -22.91
C GLU A 556 8.61 -4.50 -22.88
N SER A 557 9.34 -3.98 -23.85
CA SER A 557 9.45 -2.53 -24.08
C SER A 557 9.26 -2.13 -25.53
N THR A 558 8.53 -1.03 -25.70
CA THR A 558 8.09 -0.47 -27.00
C THR A 558 8.82 0.83 -27.41
N HIS A 559 10.01 1.15 -26.84
CA HIS A 559 10.71 2.41 -27.17
C HIS A 559 12.09 2.16 -27.78
N ALA A 560 12.50 3.04 -28.70
CA ALA A 560 13.77 2.97 -29.41
C ALA A 560 14.97 3.06 -28.43
N PRO A 561 16.00 2.24 -28.58
CA PRO A 561 17.15 2.19 -27.69
C PRO A 561 18.03 3.44 -27.81
N ARG A 562 18.50 3.96 -26.67
CA ARG A 562 19.60 4.95 -26.63
C ARG A 562 20.91 4.25 -26.99
N PRO A 563 21.91 4.99 -27.54
CA PRO A 563 23.25 4.42 -27.78
C PRO A 563 23.84 3.84 -26.47
N VAL A 564 24.30 2.60 -26.52
CA VAL A 564 24.87 1.88 -25.36
C VAL A 564 26.01 2.65 -24.70
N GLU A 565 26.81 3.35 -25.47
CA GLU A 565 27.95 4.16 -25.00
C GLU A 565 27.52 5.34 -24.13
N GLU A 566 26.39 5.96 -24.41
CA GLU A 566 25.85 7.09 -23.64
C GLU A 566 25.31 6.63 -22.30
N VAL A 567 24.60 5.50 -22.29
CA VAL A 567 24.08 4.88 -21.07
C VAL A 567 25.20 4.37 -20.18
N LEU A 568 26.22 3.74 -20.76
CA LEU A 568 27.42 3.27 -20.06
C LEU A 568 28.22 4.43 -19.45
N ARG A 569 28.39 5.52 -20.17
CA ARG A 569 29.08 6.69 -19.66
C ARG A 569 28.35 7.29 -18.46
N GLU A 570 27.05 7.45 -18.58
CA GLU A 570 26.21 7.96 -17.48
C GLU A 570 26.24 7.04 -16.24
N LEU A 571 26.19 5.72 -16.43
CA LEU A 571 26.27 4.74 -15.35
C LEU A 571 27.64 4.70 -14.67
N ILE A 572 28.73 4.81 -15.44
CA ILE A 572 30.10 4.84 -14.90
C ILE A 572 30.34 6.12 -14.11
N GLU A 573 29.94 7.28 -14.61
CA GLU A 573 30.04 8.56 -13.90
C GLU A 573 29.25 8.54 -12.60
N GLN A 574 28.03 8.00 -12.63
CA GLN A 574 27.19 7.85 -11.44
C GLN A 574 27.80 6.90 -10.41
N ASN A 575 28.36 5.77 -10.82
CA ASN A 575 28.91 4.76 -9.91
C ASN A 575 30.23 5.22 -9.26
N ARG A 576 31.13 5.81 -10.04
CA ARG A 576 32.39 6.33 -9.55
C ARG A 576 32.23 7.36 -8.44
N SER A 577 31.24 8.20 -8.57
CA SER A 577 30.86 9.24 -7.63
C SER A 577 30.14 8.70 -6.38
N LEU A 578 29.51 7.52 -6.44
CA LEU A 578 28.87 6.86 -5.31
C LEU A 578 29.84 6.08 -4.42
N GLU A 579 30.87 5.47 -4.98
CA GLU A 579 31.90 4.74 -4.22
C GLU A 579 32.66 5.67 -3.27
N PHE A 580 33.01 6.87 -3.71
CA PHE A 580 33.66 7.89 -2.87
C PHE A 580 32.75 8.40 -1.75
N GLU A 581 31.45 8.45 -1.99
CA GLU A 581 30.47 8.93 -0.99
C GLU A 581 30.24 7.91 0.14
N VAL A 582 30.29 6.62 -0.17
CA VAL A 582 30.12 5.53 0.81
C VAL A 582 31.34 5.44 1.73
N SER A 583 32.58 5.55 1.21
CA SER A 583 33.79 5.55 2.04
C SER A 583 33.86 6.76 3.00
N GLY A 584 33.46 7.94 2.55
CA GLY A 584 33.46 9.14 3.40
C GLY A 584 32.35 9.15 4.47
N LEU A 585 31.27 8.33 4.31
CA LEU A 585 30.23 8.19 5.32
C LEU A 585 30.58 7.18 6.42
N GLN A 586 31.43 6.20 6.15
CA GLN A 586 31.96 5.27 7.15
C GLN A 586 32.83 6.02 8.16
N ASP A 587 33.70 6.91 7.69
CA ASP A 587 34.55 7.72 8.55
C ASP A 587 33.76 8.76 9.37
N ALA A 588 32.63 9.23 8.87
CA ALA A 588 31.79 10.22 9.56
C ALA A 588 30.85 9.62 10.62
N ASN A 589 30.47 8.35 10.51
CA ASN A 589 29.67 7.67 11.54
C ASN A 589 30.51 7.24 12.74
N ASP A 590 31.78 6.90 12.54
CA ASP A 590 32.68 6.58 13.65
C ASP A 590 32.98 7.78 14.57
N ILE A 591 32.78 9.02 14.06
CA ILE A 591 32.99 10.26 14.83
C ILE A 591 31.72 10.69 15.60
N SER A 592 30.55 10.14 15.30
CA SER A 592 29.28 10.56 15.94
C SER A 592 28.93 9.80 17.23
N ASP A 593 29.67 8.77 17.62
CA ASP A 593 29.45 8.00 18.84
C ASP A 593 30.27 8.47 20.04
N GLU A 594 31.09 9.49 19.90
CA GLU A 594 31.69 10.20 21.03
C GLU A 594 30.85 11.40 21.43
N ASP A 595 29.83 11.14 22.24
CA ASP A 595 29.05 12.14 22.97
C ASP A 595 29.90 12.58 24.20
N PRO A 596 30.27 13.85 24.36
CA PRO A 596 30.87 14.30 25.58
C PRO A 596 29.79 14.48 26.65
N SER A 597 29.89 13.67 27.68
CA SER A 597 29.26 13.77 29.01
C SER A 597 29.22 15.19 29.57
#